data_d056c5c26f6c73376c18efe5b99be596
#
_entry.id   d056c5c26f6c73376c18efe5b99be596
#
_cell.length_a   1.000
_cell.length_b   1.000
_cell.length_c   1.000
_cell.angle_alpha   90.00
_cell.angle_beta   90.00
_cell.angle_gamma   90.00
#
_symmetry.space_group_name_H-M   'P 1'
#
loop_
_entity.id
_entity.type
_entity.pdbx_description
1 polymer ?
#
loop_
_entity_poly.entity_id
_entity_poly.type
_entity_poly.pdbx_seq_one_letter_code
_entity_poly.pdbx_strand_id
1 'polypeptide(L)' 'MSLEEYKKEKLWSILIETVHALVMYSNHKAYTREVILNEKPDITPEELAARLNIPLGEALVIMYELKN' A
#
# COMPACT_ATOMS: atom_id res chain seq x y z
N MET A 1 22.08 9.56 13.48
CA MET A 1 20.64 9.53 13.14
C MET A 1 19.85 8.94 14.28
N SER A 2 18.80 9.61 14.71
CA SER A 2 17.94 9.11 15.76
C SER A 2 16.89 8.16 15.19
N LEU A 3 16.30 7.35 16.06
CA LEU A 3 15.21 6.46 15.63
C LEU A 3 14.03 7.26 15.09
N GLU A 4 13.78 8.43 15.66
CA GLU A 4 12.68 9.28 15.19
C GLU A 4 12.88 9.76 13.78
N GLU A 5 14.09 10.19 13.44
CA GLU A 5 14.41 10.60 12.08
C GLU A 5 14.29 9.44 11.11
N TYR A 6 14.73 8.27 11.54
CA TYR A 6 14.65 7.07 10.73
C TYR A 6 13.18 6.75 10.41
N LYS A 7 12.30 6.82 11.41
CA LYS A 7 10.88 6.56 11.21
C LYS A 7 10.26 7.51 10.20
N LYS A 8 10.58 8.79 10.30
CA LYS A 8 9.93 9.78 9.45
C LYS A 8 10.35 9.71 8.00
N GLU A 9 11.62 9.43 7.75
CA GLU A 9 12.17 9.56 6.39
C GLU A 9 12.54 8.23 5.77
N LYS A 10 13.02 7.28 6.57
CA LYS A 10 13.56 6.04 6.03
C LYS A 10 12.59 4.88 6.10
N LEU A 11 11.77 4.79 7.12
CA LEU A 11 10.87 3.66 7.25
C LEU A 11 9.83 3.62 6.14
N TRP A 12 9.35 4.79 5.70
CA TRP A 12 8.41 4.83 4.58
C TRP A 12 9.06 4.32 3.30
N SER A 13 10.28 4.77 3.01
CA SER A 13 11.03 4.31 1.84
C SER A 13 11.30 2.82 1.89
N ILE A 14 11.66 2.32 3.08
CA ILE A 14 11.90 0.89 3.26
C ILE A 14 10.62 0.10 3.08
N LEU A 15 9.50 0.61 3.57
CA LEU A 15 8.21 -0.04 3.37
C LEU A 15 7.88 -0.17 1.88
N ILE A 16 8.06 0.92 1.14
CA ILE A 16 7.81 0.90 -0.31
C ILE A 16 8.69 -0.15 -0.98
N GLU A 17 9.97 -0.15 -0.66
CA GLU A 17 10.91 -1.12 -1.24
C GLU A 17 10.51 -2.54 -0.92
N THR A 18 10.15 -2.80 0.34
CA THR A 18 9.74 -4.13 0.78
C THR A 18 8.48 -4.59 0.06
N VAL A 19 7.50 -3.69 -0.05
CA VAL A 19 6.22 -4.00 -0.70
C VAL A 19 6.43 -4.26 -2.18
N HIS A 20 7.28 -3.47 -2.84
CA HIS A 20 7.56 -3.69 -4.26
C HIS A 20 8.22 -5.03 -4.54
N ALA A 21 8.85 -5.63 -3.54
CA ALA A 21 9.48 -6.94 -3.69
C ALA A 21 8.50 -8.10 -3.55
N LEU A 22 7.26 -7.83 -3.12
CA LEU A 22 6.25 -8.88 -2.98
C LEU A 22 5.77 -9.34 -4.35
N VAL A 23 5.73 -10.65 -4.54
CA VAL A 23 5.44 -11.24 -5.86
C VAL A 23 4.09 -10.78 -6.42
N MET A 24 3.08 -10.67 -5.59
CA MET A 24 1.72 -10.32 -6.04
C MET A 24 1.41 -8.83 -5.98
N TYR A 25 2.39 -7.99 -5.65
CA TYR A 25 2.11 -6.57 -5.47
C TYR A 25 1.50 -5.91 -6.71
N SER A 26 2.09 -6.13 -7.87
CA SER A 26 1.59 -5.49 -9.10
C SER A 26 0.19 -5.98 -9.46
N ASN A 27 -0.10 -7.26 -9.20
CA ASN A 27 -1.43 -7.80 -9.44
C ASN A 27 -2.45 -7.19 -8.48
N HIS A 28 -2.10 -7.07 -7.20
CA HIS A 28 -2.99 -6.44 -6.22
C HIS A 28 -3.23 -4.97 -6.55
N LYS A 29 -2.19 -4.27 -6.97
CA LYS A 29 -2.31 -2.86 -7.34
C LYS A 29 -3.21 -2.69 -8.57
N ALA A 30 -3.02 -3.51 -9.59
CA ALA A 30 -3.83 -3.45 -10.81
C ALA A 30 -5.30 -3.75 -10.49
N TYR A 31 -5.56 -4.77 -9.68
CA TYR A 31 -6.93 -5.11 -9.30
C TYR A 31 -7.59 -3.97 -8.51
N THR A 32 -6.83 -3.34 -7.61
CA THR A 32 -7.34 -2.22 -6.84
C THR A 32 -7.71 -1.05 -7.76
N ARG A 33 -6.83 -0.74 -8.71
CA ARG A 33 -7.08 0.36 -9.66
C ARG A 33 -8.28 0.06 -10.55
N GLU A 34 -8.39 -1.15 -11.07
CA GLU A 34 -9.37 -1.46 -12.10
C GLU A 34 -10.73 -1.86 -11.55
N VAL A 35 -10.78 -2.43 -10.37
CA VAL A 35 -12.01 -2.98 -9.81
C VAL A 35 -12.42 -2.27 -8.53
N ILE A 36 -11.56 -2.29 -7.52
CA ILE A 36 -11.95 -1.86 -6.18
C ILE A 36 -12.25 -0.37 -6.11
N LEU A 37 -11.40 0.46 -6.70
CA LEU A 37 -11.62 1.91 -6.67
C LEU A 37 -12.82 2.34 -7.53
N ASN A 38 -13.21 1.53 -8.51
CA ASN A 38 -14.44 1.79 -9.26
C ASN A 38 -15.68 1.47 -8.43
N GLU A 39 -15.61 0.42 -7.61
CA GLU A 39 -16.72 0.02 -6.75
C GLU A 39 -16.83 0.90 -5.51
N LYS A 40 -15.69 1.25 -4.92
CA LYS A 40 -15.64 2.01 -3.68
C LYS A 40 -14.47 2.99 -3.71
N PRO A 41 -14.67 4.18 -4.33
CA PRO A 41 -13.58 5.16 -4.45
C PRO A 41 -13.03 5.67 -3.12
N ASP A 42 -13.82 5.59 -2.05
CA ASP A 42 -13.45 6.07 -0.73
C ASP A 42 -12.95 4.97 0.20
N ILE A 43 -12.59 3.82 -0.34
CA ILE A 43 -12.08 2.72 0.48
C ILE A 43 -10.84 3.15 1.27
N THR A 44 -10.77 2.71 2.53
CA THR A 44 -9.61 3.01 3.37
C THR A 44 -8.55 1.93 3.20
N PRO A 45 -7.27 2.20 3.57
CA PRO A 45 -6.25 1.16 3.52
C PRO A 45 -6.60 -0.07 4.36
N GLU A 46 -7.22 0.14 5.52
CA GLU A 46 -7.65 -0.97 6.38
C GLU A 46 -8.70 -1.83 5.70
N GLU A 47 -9.64 -1.20 5.03
CA GLU A 47 -10.68 -1.93 4.29
C GLU A 47 -10.08 -2.69 3.11
N LEU A 48 -9.14 -2.07 2.40
CA LEU A 48 -8.47 -2.72 1.29
C LEU A 48 -7.67 -3.94 1.76
N ALA A 49 -6.94 -3.77 2.85
CA ALA A 49 -6.16 -4.87 3.41
C ALA A 49 -7.06 -6.07 3.78
N ALA A 50 -8.20 -5.78 4.40
CA ALA A 50 -9.13 -6.82 4.78
C ALA A 50 -9.75 -7.49 3.55
N ARG A 51 -10.11 -6.70 2.56
CA ARG A 51 -10.79 -7.21 1.37
C ARG A 51 -9.89 -8.11 0.53
N LEU A 52 -8.62 -7.74 0.37
CA LEU A 52 -7.67 -8.51 -0.42
C LEU A 52 -6.90 -9.53 0.40
N ASN A 53 -7.08 -9.50 1.72
CA ASN A 53 -6.32 -10.34 2.64
C ASN A 53 -4.81 -10.13 2.47
N ILE A 54 -4.42 -8.87 2.46
CA ILE A 54 -3.02 -8.46 2.32
C ILE A 54 -2.60 -7.67 3.55
N PRO A 55 -1.28 -7.55 3.80
CA PRO A 55 -0.81 -6.73 4.92
C PRO A 55 -1.22 -5.26 4.77
N LEU A 56 -1.45 -4.60 5.89
CA LEU A 56 -1.79 -3.18 5.86
C LEU A 56 -0.73 -2.34 5.17
N GLY A 57 0.55 -2.69 5.36
CA GLY A 57 1.65 -1.98 4.70
C GLY A 57 1.53 -2.01 3.18
N GLU A 58 1.18 -3.17 2.63
CA GLU A 58 0.97 -3.29 1.19
C GLU A 58 -0.21 -2.44 0.74
N ALA A 59 -1.31 -2.46 1.47
CA ALA A 59 -2.48 -1.64 1.14
C ALA A 59 -2.16 -0.15 1.17
N LEU A 60 -1.37 0.29 2.16
CA LEU A 60 -0.95 1.68 2.26
C LEU A 60 -0.14 2.10 1.04
N VAL A 61 0.81 1.28 0.61
CA VAL A 61 1.65 1.61 -0.54
C VAL A 61 0.82 1.62 -1.82
N ILE A 62 -0.07 0.64 -2.00
CA ILE A 62 -0.94 0.60 -3.16
C ILE A 62 -1.75 1.90 -3.26
N MET A 63 -2.41 2.29 -2.18
CA MET A 63 -3.26 3.47 -2.21
C MET A 63 -2.46 4.75 -2.37
N TYR A 64 -1.28 4.82 -1.74
CA TYR A 64 -0.41 5.96 -1.91
C TYR A 64 -0.03 6.14 -3.39
N GLU A 65 0.35 5.06 -4.05
CA GLU A 65 0.80 5.14 -5.43
C GLU A 65 -0.34 5.38 -6.41
N LEU A 66 -1.54 4.90 -6.11
CA LEU A 66 -2.68 5.10 -7.00
C LEU A 66 -3.33 6.47 -6.84
N LYS A 67 -3.18 7.10 -5.68
CA LYS A 67 -3.84 8.38 -5.40
C LYS A 67 -2.92 9.59 -5.43
N ASN A 68 -1.65 9.39 -5.61
CA ASN A 68 -0.69 10.50 -5.64
C ASN A 68 0.04 10.61 -6.96
#